data_d6414d6654d3a0ffa6ef1726c36410de
#
_entry.id   d6414d6654d3a0ffa6ef1726c36410de
#
_cell.length_a   1.000
_cell.length_b   1.000
_cell.length_c   1.000
_cell.angle_alpha   90.00
_cell.angle_beta   90.00
_cell.angle_gamma   90.00
#
_symmetry.space_group_name_H-M   'P 1'
#
loop_
_entity.id
_entity.type
_entity.pdbx_description
1 polymer ?
#
loop_
_entity_poly.entity_id
_entity_poly.type
_entity_poly.pdbx_seq_one_letter_code
_entity_poly.pdbx_strand_id
1 'polypeptide(L)'
;MLLAPACAELELLTGGSRGGPGPPPSGSLSVSFIDVSQGDGVLVQAGGESYLIDAVRPEEGPSVVDFLRSRGVDSLDGIVVSNPDADHIGGFLDVFDAFPVETVFVSGDPNSTLTYNTFLRGVRDEGATTEVLRAGMLMDWGGVRADT
;
A
#
# COMPACT_ATOMS: atom_id res chain seq x y z
N MET A 1 7.34 5.53 35.09
CA MET A 1 7.21 5.78 33.64
C MET A 1 6.78 4.44 33.02
N LEU A 2 5.43 4.25 32.88
CA LEU A 2 4.90 3.01 32.36
C LEU A 2 4.92 3.11 30.82
N LEU A 3 5.66 2.21 30.17
CA LEU A 3 5.50 1.94 28.73
C LEU A 3 4.13 1.27 28.54
N ALA A 4 3.23 1.92 27.85
CA ALA A 4 2.04 1.27 27.36
C ALA A 4 2.44 0.27 26.24
N PRO A 5 1.91 -0.95 26.24
CA PRO A 5 2.16 -1.88 25.13
C PRO A 5 1.48 -1.35 23.87
N ALA A 6 2.21 -1.34 22.76
CA ALA A 6 1.64 -1.11 21.44
C ALA A 6 0.63 -2.23 21.16
N CYS A 7 -0.66 -1.91 21.19
CA CYS A 7 -1.69 -2.82 20.70
C CYS A 7 -1.61 -2.84 19.18
N ALA A 8 -1.17 -3.96 18.61
CA ALA A 8 -1.38 -4.24 17.21
C ALA A 8 -2.84 -4.69 17.05
N GLU A 9 -3.66 -3.85 16.43
CA GLU A 9 -5.04 -4.17 16.12
C GLU A 9 -5.10 -4.66 14.67
N LEU A 10 -5.39 -5.93 14.50
CA LEU A 10 -5.60 -6.54 13.18
C LEU A 10 -7.10 -6.43 12.87
N GLU A 11 -7.49 -5.47 12.05
CA GLU A 11 -8.88 -5.34 11.59
C GLU A 11 -9.07 -6.03 10.24
N LEU A 12 -9.89 -7.07 10.23
CA LEU A 12 -10.43 -7.66 9.02
C LEU A 12 -11.76 -6.98 8.67
N LEU A 13 -11.79 -6.19 7.61
CA LEU A 13 -13.01 -5.51 7.17
C LEU A 13 -13.66 -6.26 6.03
N THR A 14 -14.83 -6.81 6.28
CA THR A 14 -15.74 -7.33 5.25
C THR A 14 -16.59 -6.21 4.68
N GLY A 15 -16.66 -6.12 3.36
CA GLY A 15 -17.28 -5.06 2.60
C GLY A 15 -18.72 -4.74 3.01
N GLY A 16 -18.90 -3.52 3.48
CA GLY A 16 -20.20 -2.90 3.77
C GLY A 16 -20.07 -1.39 3.66
N SER A 17 -20.65 -0.84 2.60
CA SER A 17 -20.75 0.60 2.32
C SER A 17 -21.30 1.37 3.52
N ARG A 18 -20.43 2.06 4.27
CA ARG A 18 -20.69 3.26 5.11
C ARG A 18 -19.41 3.59 5.86
N GLY A 19 -18.84 4.77 5.62
CA GLY A 19 -17.75 5.42 6.30
C GLY A 19 -16.83 4.49 7.10
N GLY A 20 -15.77 3.99 6.50
CA GLY A 20 -14.80 3.14 7.18
C GLY A 20 -14.21 3.86 8.41
N PRO A 21 -13.60 3.14 9.33
CA PRO A 21 -12.88 3.76 10.43
C PRO A 21 -11.82 4.70 9.82
N GLY A 22 -11.79 5.95 10.26
CA GLY A 22 -10.80 6.94 9.83
C GLY A 22 -9.36 6.50 10.11
N PRO A 23 -8.39 7.41 10.00
CA PRO A 23 -7.00 7.08 10.26
C PRO A 23 -6.80 6.52 11.66
N PRO A 24 -5.84 5.60 11.85
CA PRO A 24 -5.56 5.02 13.16
C PRO A 24 -5.07 6.09 14.16
N PRO A 25 -5.29 5.88 15.48
CA PRO A 25 -4.78 6.79 16.51
C PRO A 25 -3.26 6.96 16.41
N SER A 26 -2.76 8.15 16.76
CA SER A 26 -1.33 8.42 16.79
C SER A 26 -0.58 7.41 17.66
N GLY A 27 0.50 6.83 17.13
CA GLY A 27 1.33 5.85 17.85
C GLY A 27 0.80 4.41 17.79
N SER A 28 -0.24 4.13 17.01
CA SER A 28 -0.68 2.76 16.70
C SER A 28 -0.12 2.29 15.36
N LEU A 29 -0.03 0.97 15.20
CA LEU A 29 0.13 0.29 13.92
C LEU A 29 -1.24 -0.26 13.50
N SER A 30 -1.66 0.07 12.29
CA SER A 30 -2.85 -0.53 11.67
C SER A 30 -2.44 -1.25 10.40
N VAL A 31 -2.89 -2.49 10.25
CA VAL A 31 -2.72 -3.29 9.04
C VAL A 31 -4.11 -3.68 8.56
N SER A 32 -4.47 -3.24 7.37
CA SER A 32 -5.80 -3.45 6.81
C SER A 32 -5.69 -4.21 5.50
N PHE A 33 -6.37 -5.36 5.42
CA PHE A 33 -6.50 -6.13 4.19
C PHE A 33 -7.69 -5.59 3.39
N ILE A 34 -7.47 -5.29 2.12
CA ILE A 34 -8.51 -4.77 1.24
C ILE A 34 -9.32 -5.97 0.72
N ASP A 35 -10.63 -5.97 1.00
CA ASP A 35 -11.52 -7.03 0.53
C ASP A 35 -11.82 -6.83 -0.95
N VAL A 36 -11.21 -7.66 -1.77
CA VAL A 36 -11.32 -7.68 -3.22
C VAL A 36 -11.62 -9.09 -3.71
N SER A 37 -12.17 -9.22 -4.92
CA SER A 37 -12.57 -10.52 -5.44
C SER A 37 -11.37 -11.40 -5.79
N GLN A 38 -10.29 -10.78 -6.29
CA GLN A 38 -9.04 -11.48 -6.64
C GLN A 38 -7.86 -10.51 -6.61
N GLY A 39 -6.73 -10.98 -6.07
CA GLY A 39 -5.50 -10.23 -5.91
C GLY A 39 -5.27 -9.84 -4.45
N ASP A 40 -4.18 -9.16 -4.20
CA ASP A 40 -3.77 -8.72 -2.88
C ASP A 40 -3.72 -7.21 -2.79
N GLY A 41 -4.11 -6.68 -1.65
CA GLY A 41 -4.00 -5.27 -1.30
C GLY A 41 -3.98 -5.10 0.21
N VAL A 42 -2.92 -4.52 0.74
CA VAL A 42 -2.75 -4.33 2.19
C VAL A 42 -2.31 -2.90 2.47
N LEU A 43 -3.08 -2.19 3.28
CA LEU A 43 -2.70 -0.87 3.79
C LEU A 43 -2.06 -1.02 5.16
N VAL A 44 -0.86 -0.47 5.31
CA VAL A 44 -0.15 -0.36 6.58
C VAL A 44 -0.06 1.12 6.96
N GLN A 45 -0.54 1.48 8.15
CA GLN A 45 -0.46 2.83 8.67
C GLN A 45 0.23 2.83 10.03
N ALA A 46 1.31 3.60 10.17
CA ALA A 46 2.08 3.69 11.41
C ALA A 46 2.77 5.06 11.51
N GLY A 47 2.81 5.64 12.69
CA GLY A 47 3.52 6.89 12.95
C GLY A 47 3.08 8.11 12.14
N GLY A 48 1.96 8.03 11.45
CA GLY A 48 1.47 9.06 10.52
C GLY A 48 1.82 8.79 9.06
N GLU A 49 2.54 7.71 8.78
CA GLU A 49 2.89 7.25 7.44
C GLU A 49 1.92 6.17 6.95
N SER A 50 1.75 6.07 5.63
CA SER A 50 0.86 5.12 4.96
C SER A 50 1.59 4.41 3.84
N TYR A 51 1.55 3.07 3.86
CA TYR A 51 2.16 2.20 2.87
C TYR A 51 1.12 1.26 2.27
N LEU A 52 1.09 1.13 0.95
CA LEU A 52 0.23 0.19 0.25
C LEU A 52 1.05 -0.96 -0.33
N ILE A 53 0.75 -2.18 0.07
CA ILE A 53 1.37 -3.40 -0.45
C ILE A 53 0.41 -4.01 -1.44
N ASP A 54 0.79 -4.06 -2.71
CA ASP A 54 -0.02 -4.47 -3.85
C ASP A 54 -1.32 -3.67 -4.04
N ALA A 55 -1.87 -3.68 -5.22
CA ALA A 55 -3.05 -2.92 -5.60
C ALA A 55 -3.93 -3.69 -6.59
N VAL A 56 -4.15 -4.96 -6.31
CA VAL A 56 -5.13 -5.81 -6.95
C VAL A 56 -5.13 -5.80 -8.49
N ARG A 57 -6.21 -6.22 -9.11
CA ARG A 57 -6.42 -6.17 -10.56
C ARG A 57 -6.78 -4.77 -11.05
N PRO A 58 -6.56 -4.46 -12.35
CA PRO A 58 -6.88 -3.15 -12.90
C PRO A 58 -8.34 -2.72 -12.68
N GLU A 59 -9.29 -3.64 -12.85
CA GLU A 59 -10.73 -3.36 -12.71
C GLU A 59 -11.17 -3.05 -11.28
N GLU A 60 -10.35 -3.37 -10.29
CA GLU A 60 -10.64 -3.13 -8.88
C GLU A 60 -9.87 -1.92 -8.29
N GLY A 61 -9.03 -1.27 -9.09
CA GLY A 61 -8.29 -0.08 -8.70
C GLY A 61 -9.16 1.02 -8.06
N PRO A 62 -10.33 1.36 -8.60
CA PRO A 62 -11.23 2.33 -7.97
C PRO A 62 -11.67 1.94 -6.55
N SER A 63 -11.85 0.64 -6.28
CA SER A 63 -12.21 0.15 -4.93
C SER A 63 -11.06 0.34 -3.94
N VAL A 64 -9.82 0.15 -4.40
CA VAL A 64 -8.62 0.46 -3.59
C VAL A 64 -8.58 1.94 -3.24
N VAL A 65 -8.79 2.82 -4.22
CA VAL A 65 -8.83 4.29 -4.01
C VAL A 65 -9.89 4.68 -2.98
N ASP A 66 -11.11 4.14 -3.11
CA ASP A 66 -12.19 4.42 -2.17
C ASP A 66 -11.87 3.90 -0.76
N PHE A 67 -11.24 2.73 -0.68
CA PHE A 67 -10.78 2.18 0.59
C PHE A 67 -9.74 3.10 1.25
N LEU A 68 -8.69 3.49 0.53
CA LEU A 68 -7.64 4.39 1.03
C LEU A 68 -8.22 5.72 1.53
N ARG A 69 -9.16 6.32 0.78
CA ARG A 69 -9.87 7.53 1.22
C ARG A 69 -10.66 7.31 2.51
N SER A 70 -11.33 6.16 2.63
CA SER A 70 -12.10 5.80 3.84
C SER A 70 -11.22 5.66 5.08
N ARG A 71 -9.91 5.37 4.90
CA ARG A 71 -8.89 5.26 5.94
C ARG A 71 -8.16 6.58 6.21
N GLY A 72 -8.56 7.67 5.56
CA GLY A 72 -7.96 8.99 5.74
C GLY A 72 -6.57 9.10 5.15
N VAL A 73 -6.26 8.33 4.09
CA VAL A 73 -5.02 8.47 3.33
C VAL A 73 -5.12 9.67 2.42
N ASP A 74 -4.19 10.61 2.55
CA ASP A 74 -4.04 11.77 1.68
C ASP A 74 -2.84 11.63 0.72
N SER A 75 -1.83 10.86 1.13
CA SER A 75 -0.65 10.50 0.35
C SER A 75 -0.10 9.16 0.81
N LEU A 76 0.70 8.52 -0.02
CA LEU A 76 1.42 7.29 0.31
C LEU A 76 2.92 7.57 0.42
N ASP A 77 3.50 7.29 1.58
CA ASP A 77 4.94 7.35 1.83
C ASP A 77 5.65 6.25 1.02
N GLY A 78 4.95 5.15 0.77
CA GLY A 78 5.44 4.14 -0.14
C GLY A 78 4.39 3.16 -0.67
N ILE A 79 4.71 2.57 -1.81
CA ILE A 79 4.03 1.37 -2.29
C ILE A 79 5.03 0.24 -2.43
N VAL A 80 4.59 -0.98 -2.13
CA VAL A 80 5.40 -2.19 -2.24
C VAL A 80 4.77 -3.10 -3.28
N VAL A 81 5.56 -3.50 -4.25
CA VAL A 81 5.18 -4.49 -5.27
C VAL A 81 5.77 -5.83 -4.87
N SER A 82 4.94 -6.73 -4.36
CA SER A 82 5.38 -8.06 -3.96
C SER A 82 5.62 -8.96 -5.17
N ASN A 83 4.77 -8.79 -6.20
CA ASN A 83 4.82 -9.55 -7.45
C ASN A 83 4.43 -8.63 -8.62
N PRO A 84 5.16 -8.67 -9.78
CA PRO A 84 4.85 -7.84 -10.94
C PRO A 84 3.67 -8.32 -11.79
N ASP A 85 2.87 -9.26 -11.31
CA ASP A 85 1.70 -9.76 -12.03
C ASP A 85 0.48 -8.83 -11.92
N ALA A 86 -0.44 -8.92 -12.88
CA ALA A 86 -1.53 -7.96 -13.03
C ALA A 86 -2.50 -7.91 -11.83
N ASP A 87 -2.62 -8.99 -11.09
CA ASP A 87 -3.47 -9.08 -9.88
C ASP A 87 -2.79 -8.53 -8.62
N HIS A 88 -1.56 -8.04 -8.74
CA HIS A 88 -0.83 -7.32 -7.70
C HIS A 88 -0.60 -5.84 -8.04
N ILE A 89 -0.37 -5.54 -9.34
CA ILE A 89 0.02 -4.17 -9.73
C ILE A 89 -1.06 -3.41 -10.51
N GLY A 90 -2.17 -4.08 -10.85
CA GLY A 90 -3.12 -3.56 -11.81
C GLY A 90 -3.80 -2.25 -11.40
N GLY A 91 -4.15 -2.12 -10.14
CA GLY A 91 -4.84 -0.95 -9.59
C GLY A 91 -3.93 0.24 -9.26
N PHE A 92 -2.59 0.10 -9.36
CA PHE A 92 -1.70 1.22 -9.01
C PHE A 92 -1.86 2.44 -9.91
N LEU A 93 -2.36 2.30 -11.14
CA LEU A 93 -2.63 3.48 -11.98
C LEU A 93 -3.72 4.37 -11.37
N ASP A 94 -4.81 3.78 -10.89
CA ASP A 94 -5.86 4.52 -10.19
C ASP A 94 -5.34 5.14 -8.88
N VAL A 95 -4.40 4.46 -8.21
CA VAL A 95 -3.74 4.97 -7.00
C VAL A 95 -2.87 6.19 -7.33
N PHE A 96 -2.02 6.12 -8.37
CA PHE A 96 -1.21 7.27 -8.81
C PHE A 96 -2.06 8.46 -9.26
N ASP A 97 -3.20 8.22 -9.92
CA ASP A 97 -4.11 9.28 -10.31
C ASP A 97 -4.80 9.96 -9.11
N ALA A 98 -4.90 9.25 -7.98
CA ALA A 98 -5.67 9.69 -6.81
C ALA A 98 -4.83 10.22 -5.65
N PHE A 99 -3.58 9.76 -5.50
CA PHE A 99 -2.71 10.03 -4.35
C PHE A 99 -1.27 10.28 -4.79
N PRO A 100 -0.58 11.28 -4.22
CA PRO A 100 0.87 11.38 -4.32
C PRO A 100 1.55 10.16 -3.70
N VAL A 101 2.57 9.62 -4.38
CA VAL A 101 3.37 8.49 -3.91
C VAL A 101 4.84 8.87 -3.88
N GLU A 102 5.48 8.77 -2.71
CA GLU A 102 6.88 9.16 -2.54
C GLU A 102 7.86 8.10 -3.04
N THR A 103 7.68 6.85 -2.61
CA THR A 103 8.61 5.76 -2.92
C THR A 103 7.89 4.52 -3.46
N VAL A 104 8.48 3.89 -4.46
CA VAL A 104 8.02 2.62 -5.03
C VAL A 104 9.06 1.54 -4.77
N PHE A 105 8.69 0.56 -3.97
CA PHE A 105 9.53 -0.59 -3.64
C PHE A 105 9.21 -1.77 -4.56
N VAL A 106 10.20 -2.32 -5.24
CA VAL A 106 10.06 -3.44 -6.19
C VAL A 106 11.05 -4.56 -5.88
N SER A 107 10.75 -5.80 -6.27
CA SER A 107 11.69 -6.93 -6.17
C SER A 107 12.90 -6.78 -7.10
N GLY A 108 12.75 -6.02 -8.18
CA GLY A 108 13.76 -5.90 -9.24
C GLY A 108 13.73 -7.06 -10.23
N ASP A 109 12.74 -7.95 -10.14
CA ASP A 109 12.57 -9.03 -11.10
C ASP A 109 12.08 -8.49 -12.45
N PRO A 110 12.68 -8.94 -13.56
CA PRO A 110 12.27 -8.48 -14.88
C PRO A 110 10.90 -9.06 -15.25
N ASN A 111 10.01 -8.20 -15.71
CA ASN A 111 8.74 -8.60 -16.30
C ASN A 111 8.50 -7.80 -17.58
N SER A 112 7.87 -8.41 -18.58
CA SER A 112 7.64 -7.80 -19.91
C SER A 112 6.16 -7.71 -20.30
N THR A 113 5.26 -7.92 -19.33
CA THR A 113 3.80 -7.81 -19.60
C THR A 113 3.40 -6.37 -19.89
N LEU A 114 2.29 -6.21 -20.58
CA LEU A 114 1.74 -4.87 -20.85
C LEU A 114 1.40 -4.14 -19.55
N THR A 115 0.81 -4.83 -18.58
CA THR A 115 0.45 -4.27 -17.28
C THR A 115 1.69 -3.75 -16.56
N TYR A 116 2.77 -4.53 -16.50
CA TYR A 116 4.02 -4.10 -15.88
C TYR A 116 4.64 -2.88 -16.57
N ASN A 117 4.68 -2.89 -17.91
CA ASN A 117 5.20 -1.74 -18.67
C ASN A 117 4.35 -0.48 -18.47
N THR A 118 3.04 -0.64 -18.28
CA THR A 118 2.13 0.47 -17.99
C THR A 118 2.33 0.98 -16.55
N PHE A 119 2.48 0.09 -15.59
CA PHE A 119 2.86 0.42 -14.22
C PHE A 119 4.17 1.22 -14.16
N LEU A 120 5.24 0.76 -14.84
CA LEU A 120 6.52 1.48 -14.86
C LEU A 120 6.40 2.89 -15.47
N ARG A 121 5.51 3.08 -16.42
CA ARG A 121 5.20 4.43 -16.95
C ARG A 121 4.52 5.27 -15.88
N GLY A 122 3.53 4.72 -15.18
CA GLY A 122 2.87 5.39 -14.05
C GLY A 122 3.88 5.85 -12.99
N VAL A 123 4.78 4.95 -12.56
CA VAL A 123 5.84 5.27 -11.60
C VAL A 123 6.71 6.45 -12.07
N ARG A 124 7.11 6.43 -13.34
CA ARG A 124 7.92 7.50 -13.90
C ARG A 124 7.15 8.83 -13.99
N ASP A 125 5.89 8.78 -14.40
CA ASP A 125 5.06 9.96 -14.60
C ASP A 125 4.66 10.59 -13.24
N GLU A 126 4.52 9.76 -12.18
CA GLU A 126 4.39 10.19 -10.79
C GLU A 126 5.66 10.89 -10.27
N GLY A 127 6.82 10.49 -10.75
CA GLY A 127 8.11 11.00 -10.29
C GLY A 127 8.57 10.39 -8.97
N ALA A 128 7.97 9.28 -8.55
CA ALA A 128 8.31 8.57 -7.33
C ALA A 128 9.73 8.00 -7.36
N THR A 129 10.39 7.99 -6.20
CA THR A 129 11.67 7.28 -6.04
C THR A 129 11.44 5.78 -6.16
N THR A 130 12.31 5.07 -6.88
CA THR A 130 12.22 3.61 -7.00
C THR A 130 13.36 2.95 -6.21
N GLU A 131 13.01 2.03 -5.34
CA GLU A 131 13.97 1.24 -4.54
C GLU A 131 13.76 -0.26 -4.78
N VAL A 132 14.88 -0.99 -4.88
CA VAL A 132 14.85 -2.45 -5.05
C VAL A 132 15.00 -3.11 -3.69
N LEU A 133 13.97 -3.82 -3.24
CA LEU A 133 13.99 -4.59 -2.02
C LEU A 133 14.82 -5.87 -2.19
N ARG A 134 15.53 -6.22 -1.11
CA ARG A 134 16.30 -7.46 -1.05
C ARG A 134 16.13 -8.10 0.32
N ALA A 135 16.13 -9.42 0.37
CA ALA A 135 16.03 -10.17 1.62
C ALA A 135 17.03 -9.68 2.67
N GLY A 136 16.56 -9.44 3.87
CA GLY A 136 17.32 -8.93 5.01
C GLY A 136 17.47 -7.40 5.03
N MET A 137 16.83 -6.65 4.13
CA MET A 137 16.72 -5.20 4.27
C MET A 137 15.76 -4.87 5.41
N LEU A 138 16.11 -3.83 6.14
CA LEU A 138 15.26 -3.27 7.19
C LEU A 138 14.72 -1.94 6.71
N MET A 139 13.41 -1.81 6.73
CA MET A 139 12.69 -0.56 6.47
C MET A 139 12.15 -0.01 7.79
N ASP A 140 12.09 1.30 7.90
CA ASP A 140 11.38 1.98 8.97
C ASP A 140 10.08 2.55 8.39
N TRP A 141 8.97 2.11 8.93
CA TRP A 141 7.64 2.58 8.53
C TRP A 141 7.00 3.29 9.74
N GLY A 142 7.22 4.59 9.82
CA GLY A 142 6.67 5.40 10.91
C GLY A 142 7.08 4.95 12.31
N GLY A 143 8.33 4.46 12.47
CA GLY A 143 8.86 3.91 13.70
C GLY A 143 8.60 2.41 13.89
N VAL A 144 7.98 1.75 12.92
CA VAL A 144 7.82 0.27 12.88
C VAL A 144 8.85 -0.32 11.94
N ARG A 145 9.63 -1.28 12.44
CA ARG A 145 10.64 -1.98 11.63
C ARG A 145 9.98 -3.09 10.82
N ALA A 146 10.11 -3.02 9.51
CA ALA A 146 9.74 -4.08 8.59
C ALA A 146 11.02 -4.78 8.07
N ASP A 147 11.03 -6.11 8.11
CA ASP A 147 12.10 -6.97 7.62
C ASP A 147 11.62 -7.70 6.36
N THR A 148 12.41 -7.66 5.28
CA THR A 148 12.07 -8.25 3.97
C THR A 148 12.79 -9.56 3.72
#